data_adc850db8d35451ba6cf175f713fd002
#
_entry.id   adc850db8d35451ba6cf175f713fd002
#
_cell.length_a   1.000
_cell.length_b   1.000
_cell.length_c   1.000
_cell.angle_alpha   90.00
_cell.angle_beta   90.00
_cell.angle_gamma   90.00
#
_symmetry.space_group_name_H-M   'P 1'
#
loop_
_entity.id
_entity.type
_entity.pdbx_description
1 polymer ?
#
loop_
_entity_poly.entity_id
_entity_poly.type
_entity_poly.pdbx_seq_one_letter_code
_entity_poly.pdbx_strand_id
1 'polypeptide(L)'
;MNAGNTVGRTAPGKDPALAPTPPMGWNSWNRFRCYDLTEEVVLATADAMVESGMRDAGYRYLVVDDCWQAFARGDDGRLRSHPARFPSGMAALGEQIHARGLKFGLYLAPGRKTCAMIYDRYPARDIGSFGYEQLDADTLAGWGVDYLKYDWCRAGRGGTGLDHRAAFERMAAALAATGRPIVYSISEYGSTRPWEWAGEYGHLWRTTPDIGPSWRSVLRLVDRQHGLARYAGPGGWNDPDMLEVGNRGLGELESRSHLMLWAMLAAPLFAGNDLRTMTEQTRGLLTHAGVLAISQDSLGRQGERIARFGRVEVWRRELSGGVAYGVLNRGRRETSLEVRDDALVLSGGKVLCPLAADSVDVWSGQPVRDRKGMWPLRSREMVLVRSPSG
;
A
#
# COMPACT_ATOMS: atom_id res chain seq x y z
N MET A 1 -27.50 -18.12 18.95
CA MET A 1 -26.32 -17.89 19.82
C MET A 1 -25.60 -16.68 19.22
N ASN A 2 -25.67 -15.57 19.94
CA ASN A 2 -25.15 -14.27 19.48
C ASN A 2 -23.62 -14.31 19.39
N ALA A 3 -23.08 -14.18 18.18
CA ALA A 3 -21.67 -13.88 18.00
C ALA A 3 -21.47 -12.42 18.43
N GLY A 4 -20.91 -12.24 19.62
CA GLY A 4 -20.57 -10.93 20.17
C GLY A 4 -19.54 -10.24 19.29
N ASN A 5 -19.89 -9.05 18.87
CA ASN A 5 -19.02 -8.09 18.20
C ASN A 5 -17.94 -7.67 19.24
N THR A 6 -16.77 -8.30 19.22
CA THR A 6 -15.61 -7.84 19.98
C THR A 6 -15.08 -6.58 19.29
N VAL A 7 -15.63 -5.43 19.68
CA VAL A 7 -14.98 -4.14 19.48
C VAL A 7 -13.62 -4.23 20.19
N GLY A 8 -12.56 -4.43 19.42
CA GLY A 8 -11.20 -4.51 19.94
C GLY A 8 -10.88 -3.25 20.73
N ARG A 9 -10.39 -3.44 21.96
CA ARG A 9 -9.84 -2.33 22.77
C ARG A 9 -8.68 -1.73 21.98
N THR A 10 -8.88 -0.53 21.44
CA THR A 10 -7.76 0.24 20.87
C THR A 10 -6.73 0.47 21.96
N ALA A 11 -5.47 0.16 21.68
CA ALA A 11 -4.37 0.55 22.56
C ALA A 11 -4.40 2.07 22.76
N PRO A 12 -4.00 2.59 23.93
CA PRO A 12 -3.95 4.03 24.15
C PRO A 12 -3.06 4.66 23.06
N GLY A 13 -3.65 5.48 22.20
CA GLY A 13 -2.91 6.28 21.21
C GLY A 13 -3.19 6.01 19.74
N LYS A 14 -3.84 4.91 19.34
CA LYS A 14 -4.23 4.73 17.94
C LYS A 14 -5.51 5.51 17.63
N ASP A 15 -5.45 6.44 16.67
CA ASP A 15 -6.64 7.10 16.11
C ASP A 15 -7.04 6.42 14.78
N PRO A 16 -8.10 5.60 14.75
CA PRO A 16 -8.53 4.92 13.52
C PRO A 16 -9.00 5.90 12.43
N ALA A 17 -9.34 7.14 12.77
CA ALA A 17 -9.74 8.16 11.82
C ALA A 17 -8.58 8.64 10.93
N LEU A 18 -7.33 8.31 11.25
CA LEU A 18 -6.18 8.66 10.41
C LEU A 18 -6.10 7.83 9.11
N ALA A 19 -6.71 6.65 9.08
CA ALA A 19 -6.75 5.79 7.90
C ALA A 19 -8.16 5.19 7.69
N PRO A 20 -9.20 6.02 7.48
CA PRO A 20 -10.58 5.55 7.30
C PRO A 20 -10.74 4.73 6.01
N THR A 21 -9.91 4.99 5.02
CA THR A 21 -9.72 4.22 3.79
C THR A 21 -8.24 3.84 3.65
N PRO A 22 -7.89 2.88 2.77
CA PRO A 22 -6.49 2.50 2.59
C PRO A 22 -5.63 3.71 2.20
N PRO A 23 -4.53 4.01 2.92
CA PRO A 23 -3.67 5.14 2.58
C PRO A 23 -3.12 5.06 1.16
N MET A 24 -3.05 6.21 0.48
CA MET A 24 -2.51 6.32 -0.87
C MET A 24 -1.36 7.33 -0.89
N GLY A 25 -0.29 6.99 -1.62
CA GLY A 25 0.89 7.84 -1.68
C GLY A 25 1.95 7.36 -2.65
N TRP A 26 3.16 7.85 -2.43
CA TRP A 26 4.37 7.43 -3.10
C TRP A 26 5.45 7.10 -2.06
N ASN A 27 6.29 6.12 -2.37
CA ASN A 27 7.44 5.74 -1.55
C ASN A 27 8.68 5.61 -2.42
N SER A 28 9.80 6.12 -1.94
CA SER A 28 11.05 6.25 -2.71
C SER A 28 11.77 4.93 -2.97
N TRP A 29 11.50 3.86 -2.18
CA TRP A 29 12.38 2.69 -2.12
C TRP A 29 12.55 1.94 -3.43
N ASN A 30 11.46 1.51 -4.07
CA ASN A 30 11.54 0.59 -5.20
C ASN A 30 12.28 1.19 -6.40
N ARG A 31 12.23 2.51 -6.57
CA ARG A 31 12.90 3.18 -7.69
C ARG A 31 14.28 3.74 -7.32
N PHE A 32 14.42 4.37 -6.16
CA PHE A 32 15.61 5.17 -5.86
C PHE A 32 16.57 4.49 -4.89
N ARG A 33 16.06 3.65 -3.97
CA ARG A 33 16.89 3.04 -2.92
C ARG A 33 17.80 4.07 -2.25
N CYS A 34 19.07 3.71 -2.02
CA CYS A 34 20.10 4.62 -1.46
C CYS A 34 20.88 5.40 -2.52
N TYR A 35 20.68 5.14 -3.82
CA TYR A 35 21.60 5.63 -4.83
C TYR A 35 21.30 7.06 -5.28
N ASP A 36 20.07 7.30 -5.71
CA ASP A 36 19.65 8.56 -6.35
C ASP A 36 18.65 9.35 -5.49
N LEU A 37 18.51 9.01 -4.21
CA LEU A 37 17.57 9.66 -3.31
C LEU A 37 18.17 10.94 -2.75
N THR A 38 17.65 12.10 -3.18
CA THR A 38 18.04 13.44 -2.74
C THR A 38 16.81 14.30 -2.46
N GLU A 39 17.00 15.42 -1.75
CA GLU A 39 15.98 16.43 -1.51
C GLU A 39 15.36 16.94 -2.82
N GLU A 40 16.19 17.22 -3.83
CA GLU A 40 15.74 17.66 -5.15
C GLU A 40 14.83 16.62 -5.81
N VAL A 41 15.19 15.34 -5.76
CA VAL A 41 14.37 14.23 -6.29
C VAL A 41 13.03 14.14 -5.56
N VAL A 42 13.04 14.28 -4.25
CA VAL A 42 11.84 14.24 -3.42
C VAL A 42 10.92 15.40 -3.74
N LEU A 43 11.42 16.61 -3.84
CA LEU A 43 10.63 17.81 -4.17
C LEU A 43 10.09 17.76 -5.60
N ALA A 44 10.90 17.36 -6.58
CA ALA A 44 10.45 17.16 -7.94
C ALA A 44 9.39 16.04 -8.06
N THR A 45 9.46 15.02 -7.20
CA THR A 45 8.41 14.00 -7.11
C THR A 45 7.13 14.55 -6.50
N ALA A 46 7.24 15.41 -5.48
CA ALA A 46 6.08 16.10 -4.90
C ALA A 46 5.37 17.00 -5.93
N ASP A 47 6.14 17.74 -6.74
CA ASP A 47 5.61 18.52 -7.84
C ASP A 47 4.92 17.64 -8.88
N ALA A 48 5.51 16.51 -9.26
CA ALA A 48 4.92 15.55 -10.18
C ALA A 48 3.62 14.93 -9.63
N MET A 49 3.50 14.68 -8.31
CA MET A 49 2.24 14.23 -7.70
C MET A 49 1.11 15.26 -7.85
N VAL A 50 1.44 16.54 -7.77
CA VAL A 50 0.49 17.64 -7.95
C VAL A 50 0.11 17.79 -9.43
N GLU A 51 1.10 17.93 -10.30
CA GLU A 51 0.92 18.22 -11.72
C GLU A 51 0.23 17.07 -12.48
N SER A 52 0.49 15.83 -12.10
CA SER A 52 -0.16 14.67 -12.69
C SER A 52 -1.61 14.46 -12.25
N GLY A 53 -2.09 15.21 -11.25
CA GLY A 53 -3.41 15.01 -10.63
C GLY A 53 -3.47 13.86 -9.62
N MET A 54 -2.37 13.19 -9.33
CA MET A 54 -2.33 12.09 -8.34
C MET A 54 -2.75 12.59 -6.94
N ARG A 55 -2.26 13.76 -6.50
CA ARG A 55 -2.68 14.37 -5.23
C ARG A 55 -4.20 14.49 -5.15
N ASP A 56 -4.84 15.00 -6.19
CA ASP A 56 -6.28 15.26 -6.24
C ASP A 56 -7.08 13.97 -6.41
N ALA A 57 -6.45 12.93 -6.98
CA ALA A 57 -6.98 11.56 -7.02
C ALA A 57 -6.88 10.82 -5.68
N GLY A 58 -6.23 11.41 -4.64
CA GLY A 58 -6.17 10.87 -3.29
C GLY A 58 -4.79 10.37 -2.83
N TYR A 59 -3.75 10.41 -3.66
CA TYR A 59 -2.38 10.08 -3.26
C TYR A 59 -1.80 11.21 -2.41
N ARG A 60 -1.97 11.12 -1.10
CA ARG A 60 -1.64 12.20 -0.16
C ARG A 60 -0.26 12.06 0.48
N TYR A 61 0.23 10.85 0.66
CA TYR A 61 1.47 10.60 1.38
C TYR A 61 2.68 10.58 0.44
N LEU A 62 3.72 11.35 0.76
CA LEU A 62 5.04 11.24 0.14
C LEU A 62 6.00 10.71 1.20
N VAL A 63 6.45 9.47 1.01
CA VAL A 63 7.27 8.74 1.99
C VAL A 63 8.71 8.64 1.49
N VAL A 64 9.63 9.23 2.23
CA VAL A 64 11.07 9.06 2.06
C VAL A 64 11.49 7.83 2.86
N ASP A 65 11.83 6.77 2.14
CA ASP A 65 12.24 5.47 2.70
C ASP A 65 13.67 5.49 3.25
N ASP A 66 14.29 4.36 3.53
CA ASP A 66 15.63 4.23 4.09
C ASP A 66 16.70 5.07 3.34
N CYS A 67 17.83 5.34 3.98
CA CYS A 67 18.96 6.14 3.47
C CYS A 67 18.77 7.67 3.46
N TRP A 68 17.75 8.19 4.12
CA TRP A 68 17.63 9.63 4.34
C TRP A 68 18.55 10.12 5.50
N GLN A 69 18.90 9.22 6.42
CA GLN A 69 19.64 9.52 7.64
C GLN A 69 21.11 9.82 7.33
N ALA A 70 21.73 10.66 8.17
CA ALA A 70 23.18 10.78 8.28
C ALA A 70 23.80 9.45 8.76
N PHE A 71 25.10 9.31 8.64
CA PHE A 71 25.80 8.08 9.00
C PHE A 71 25.90 7.82 10.50
N ALA A 72 25.51 8.78 11.33
CA ALA A 72 25.43 8.68 12.77
C ALA A 72 24.37 9.63 13.32
N ARG A 73 23.94 9.38 14.54
CA ARG A 73 23.14 10.33 15.33
C ARG A 73 23.98 11.54 15.72
N GLY A 74 23.34 12.66 16.03
CA GLY A 74 23.98 13.82 16.64
C GLY A 74 24.45 13.55 18.09
N ASP A 75 25.21 14.45 18.66
CA ASP A 75 25.69 14.36 20.04
C ASP A 75 24.56 14.36 21.07
N ASP A 76 23.38 14.88 20.69
CA ASP A 76 22.13 14.85 21.44
C ASP A 76 21.37 13.55 21.30
N GLY A 77 21.92 12.55 20.60
CA GLY A 77 21.30 11.27 20.29
C GLY A 77 20.24 11.31 19.19
N ARG A 78 19.85 12.49 18.67
CA ARG A 78 18.82 12.63 17.65
C ARG A 78 19.31 12.18 16.28
N LEU A 79 18.38 11.65 15.50
CA LEU A 79 18.60 11.42 14.07
C LEU A 79 18.84 12.74 13.35
N ARG A 80 19.68 12.68 12.32
CA ARG A 80 19.99 13.80 11.42
C ARG A 80 19.74 13.39 9.98
N SER A 81 19.36 14.32 9.14
CA SER A 81 19.32 14.13 7.69
C SER A 81 20.74 13.96 7.14
N HIS A 82 20.89 13.20 6.05
CA HIS A 82 22.16 13.10 5.33
C HIS A 82 22.52 14.48 4.75
N PRO A 83 23.62 15.11 5.16
CA PRO A 83 23.86 16.54 4.88
C PRO A 83 24.03 16.86 3.39
N ALA A 84 24.58 15.94 2.59
CA ALA A 84 24.74 16.17 1.16
C ALA A 84 23.48 15.81 0.34
N ARG A 85 22.60 14.96 0.87
CA ARG A 85 21.39 14.55 0.15
C ARG A 85 20.18 15.38 0.54
N PHE A 86 20.11 15.82 1.79
CA PHE A 86 19.02 16.58 2.37
C PHE A 86 19.58 17.79 3.13
N PRO A 87 20.19 18.74 2.41
CA PRO A 87 20.92 19.85 3.01
C PRO A 87 20.03 20.79 3.83
N SER A 88 18.75 20.93 3.48
CA SER A 88 17.81 21.79 4.22
C SER A 88 17.29 21.14 5.51
N GLY A 89 17.52 19.83 5.68
CA GLY A 89 17.01 19.07 6.81
C GLY A 89 15.55 18.61 6.66
N MET A 90 15.14 17.62 7.48
CA MET A 90 13.83 16.99 7.33
C MET A 90 12.66 17.91 7.71
N ALA A 91 12.84 18.84 8.63
CA ALA A 91 11.78 19.79 8.97
C ALA A 91 11.43 20.70 7.79
N ALA A 92 12.44 21.33 7.17
CA ALA A 92 12.24 22.20 6.01
C ALA A 92 11.69 21.43 4.80
N LEU A 93 12.14 20.20 4.58
CA LEU A 93 11.59 19.32 3.55
C LEU A 93 10.11 19.02 3.82
N GLY A 94 9.74 18.71 5.06
CA GLY A 94 8.34 18.48 5.47
C GLY A 94 7.45 19.69 5.21
N GLU A 95 7.92 20.90 5.57
CA GLU A 95 7.20 22.15 5.29
C GLU A 95 6.96 22.35 3.78
N GLN A 96 7.95 22.09 2.95
CA GLN A 96 7.82 22.19 1.49
C GLN A 96 6.83 21.16 0.91
N ILE A 97 6.80 19.95 1.45
CA ILE A 97 5.84 18.91 1.08
C ILE A 97 4.41 19.32 1.49
N HIS A 98 4.25 19.83 2.72
CA HIS A 98 2.98 20.35 3.21
C HIS A 98 2.46 21.54 2.40
N ALA A 99 3.34 22.45 1.98
CA ALA A 99 2.99 23.58 1.12
C ALA A 99 2.37 23.14 -0.22
N ARG A 100 2.62 21.91 -0.68
CA ARG A 100 2.03 21.31 -1.87
C ARG A 100 0.71 20.56 -1.59
N GLY A 101 0.22 20.60 -0.35
CA GLY A 101 -0.99 19.88 0.08
C GLY A 101 -0.80 18.36 0.22
N LEU A 102 0.45 17.91 0.34
CA LEU A 102 0.83 16.52 0.59
C LEU A 102 1.16 16.31 2.07
N LYS A 103 1.24 15.05 2.47
CA LYS A 103 1.63 14.61 3.82
C LYS A 103 3.02 13.99 3.77
N PHE A 104 3.86 14.32 4.75
CA PHE A 104 5.23 13.88 4.81
C PHE A 104 5.38 12.57 5.58
N GLY A 105 6.05 11.58 4.99
CA GLY A 105 6.36 10.30 5.60
C GLY A 105 7.85 10.00 5.65
N LEU A 106 8.27 9.31 6.72
CA LEU A 106 9.64 8.83 6.89
C LEU A 106 9.68 7.34 7.25
N TYR A 107 10.86 6.77 7.10
CA TYR A 107 11.21 5.40 7.43
C TYR A 107 12.11 5.34 8.66
N LEU A 108 11.86 4.37 9.56
CA LEU A 108 12.75 3.97 10.65
C LEU A 108 12.75 2.44 10.82
N ALA A 109 13.62 1.94 11.70
CA ALA A 109 13.71 0.52 12.03
C ALA A 109 13.89 0.31 13.55
N PRO A 110 13.26 -0.72 14.16
CA PRO A 110 13.30 -0.96 15.61
C PRO A 110 14.64 -1.44 16.16
N GLY A 111 15.52 -1.98 15.30
CA GLY A 111 16.85 -2.45 15.71
C GLY A 111 17.88 -1.33 15.80
N ARG A 112 19.16 -1.71 15.95
CA ARG A 112 20.30 -0.77 15.83
C ARG A 112 20.60 -0.39 14.39
N LYS A 113 20.18 -1.24 13.43
CA LYS A 113 20.48 -1.11 12.01
C LYS A 113 19.19 -1.02 11.20
N THR A 114 19.24 -0.25 10.13
CA THR A 114 18.21 -0.22 9.10
C THR A 114 18.42 -1.33 8.06
N CYS A 115 17.45 -1.55 7.18
CA CYS A 115 17.57 -2.53 6.11
C CYS A 115 18.73 -2.19 5.17
N ALA A 116 18.90 -0.94 4.80
CA ALA A 116 19.99 -0.51 3.93
C ALA A 116 21.38 -0.75 4.54
N MET A 117 21.53 -0.60 5.86
CA MET A 117 22.78 -0.96 6.54
C MET A 117 23.10 -2.46 6.45
N ILE A 118 22.06 -3.30 6.39
CA ILE A 118 22.19 -4.76 6.38
C ILE A 118 22.40 -5.29 4.95
N TYR A 119 21.62 -4.77 3.99
CA TYR A 119 21.51 -5.35 2.66
C TYR A 119 22.19 -4.52 1.56
N ASP A 120 22.23 -3.19 1.72
CA ASP A 120 22.73 -2.25 0.70
C ASP A 120 24.05 -1.57 1.11
N ARG A 121 24.70 -2.04 2.20
CA ARG A 121 25.97 -1.53 2.70
C ARG A 121 25.96 -0.03 3.03
N TYR A 122 24.80 0.51 3.44
CA TYR A 122 24.74 1.90 3.87
C TYR A 122 25.69 2.13 5.04
N PRO A 123 26.67 3.07 4.97
CA PRO A 123 27.80 3.10 5.89
C PRO A 123 27.50 3.83 7.21
N ALA A 124 26.30 3.67 7.74
CA ALA A 124 25.85 4.29 8.98
C ALA A 124 26.11 3.42 10.22
N ARG A 125 26.03 4.03 11.40
CA ARG A 125 26.19 3.37 12.70
C ARG A 125 25.03 3.74 13.62
N ASP A 126 24.36 2.73 14.20
CA ASP A 126 23.34 2.89 15.24
C ASP A 126 22.25 3.93 14.94
N ILE A 127 21.78 3.98 13.69
CA ILE A 127 20.71 4.89 13.25
C ILE A 127 19.31 4.26 13.35
N GLY A 128 19.19 3.02 13.79
CA GLY A 128 17.91 2.44 14.16
C GLY A 128 17.43 2.92 15.52
N SER A 129 16.17 2.67 15.86
CA SER A 129 15.51 3.29 17.01
C SER A 129 15.71 2.54 18.35
N PHE A 130 16.49 1.47 18.39
CA PHE A 130 16.66 0.66 19.60
C PHE A 130 17.17 1.50 20.77
N GLY A 131 16.33 1.71 21.78
CA GLY A 131 16.62 2.54 22.95
C GLY A 131 16.46 4.06 22.72
N TYR A 132 15.98 4.46 21.54
CA TYR A 132 15.74 5.85 21.15
C TYR A 132 14.29 6.09 20.73
N GLU A 133 13.37 5.14 20.96
CA GLU A 133 12.02 5.15 20.38
C GLU A 133 11.28 6.46 20.69
N GLN A 134 11.30 6.95 21.93
CA GLN A 134 10.67 8.22 22.30
C GLN A 134 11.38 9.42 21.67
N LEU A 135 12.71 9.44 21.72
CA LEU A 135 13.49 10.53 21.14
C LEU A 135 13.28 10.64 19.62
N ASP A 136 13.18 9.49 18.94
CA ASP A 136 12.90 9.44 17.51
C ASP A 136 11.47 9.89 17.22
N ALA A 137 10.48 9.42 17.98
CA ALA A 137 9.10 9.87 17.85
C ALA A 137 8.94 11.39 18.03
N ASP A 138 9.57 11.96 19.07
CA ASP A 138 9.59 13.40 19.31
C ASP A 138 10.27 14.16 18.17
N THR A 139 11.34 13.60 17.62
CA THR A 139 12.07 14.18 16.49
C THR A 139 11.20 14.20 15.24
N LEU A 140 10.52 13.08 14.91
CA LEU A 140 9.58 13.00 13.80
C LEU A 140 8.41 13.98 13.96
N ALA A 141 7.84 14.06 15.15
CA ALA A 141 6.77 15.01 15.45
C ALA A 141 7.22 16.46 15.27
N GLY A 142 8.42 16.80 15.75
CA GLY A 142 9.02 18.11 15.57
C GLY A 142 9.35 18.47 14.12
N TRP A 143 9.55 17.49 13.25
CA TRP A 143 9.74 17.69 11.81
C TRP A 143 8.43 17.69 11.00
N GLY A 144 7.29 17.57 11.68
CA GLY A 144 6.01 17.57 11.00
C GLY A 144 5.68 16.28 10.23
N VAL A 145 6.27 15.16 10.61
CA VAL A 145 5.99 13.86 9.95
C VAL A 145 4.54 13.40 10.20
N ASP A 146 3.87 12.92 9.16
CA ASP A 146 2.48 12.45 9.17
C ASP A 146 2.36 10.93 8.99
N TYR A 147 3.43 10.27 8.59
CA TYR A 147 3.46 8.84 8.31
C TYR A 147 4.82 8.26 8.68
N LEU A 148 4.81 7.16 9.44
CA LEU A 148 6.02 6.41 9.76
C LEU A 148 5.92 4.98 9.20
N LYS A 149 6.83 4.61 8.29
CA LYS A 149 7.13 3.21 7.98
C LYS A 149 8.17 2.71 8.97
N TYR A 150 7.80 1.73 9.78
CA TYR A 150 8.70 1.13 10.79
C TYR A 150 8.98 -0.32 10.44
N ASP A 151 10.23 -0.59 10.05
CA ASP A 151 10.59 -1.79 9.30
C ASP A 151 11.50 -2.71 10.10
N TRP A 152 11.11 -3.97 10.25
CA TRP A 152 11.75 -4.96 11.15
C TRP A 152 13.24 -5.19 10.87
N CYS A 153 13.69 -5.29 9.62
CA CYS A 153 15.10 -5.39 9.22
C CYS A 153 15.96 -6.32 10.10
N ARG A 154 15.45 -7.49 10.46
CA ARG A 154 16.13 -8.44 11.37
C ARG A 154 16.48 -7.84 12.75
N ALA A 155 15.69 -6.92 13.26
CA ALA A 155 15.95 -6.18 14.49
C ALA A 155 16.22 -7.06 15.72
N GLY A 156 15.62 -8.24 15.80
CA GLY A 156 15.89 -9.24 16.87
C GLY A 156 17.25 -9.90 16.82
N ARG A 157 18.05 -9.66 15.76
CA ARG A 157 19.42 -10.20 15.64
C ARG A 157 20.45 -9.16 16.09
N GLY A 158 21.66 -9.61 16.41
CA GLY A 158 22.75 -8.69 16.79
C GLY A 158 22.70 -8.23 18.26
N GLY A 159 22.13 -9.04 19.15
CA GLY A 159 22.21 -8.82 20.61
C GLY A 159 21.17 -7.86 21.18
N THR A 160 20.14 -7.47 20.39
CA THR A 160 19.05 -6.62 20.89
C THR A 160 18.02 -7.37 21.72
N GLY A 161 17.87 -8.67 21.49
CA GLY A 161 16.84 -9.49 22.18
C GLY A 161 15.40 -9.02 21.89
N LEU A 162 15.18 -8.22 20.82
CA LEU A 162 13.87 -7.66 20.53
C LEU A 162 12.86 -8.71 20.11
N ASP A 163 11.72 -8.70 20.78
CA ASP A 163 10.48 -9.33 20.31
C ASP A 163 9.78 -8.42 19.31
N HIS A 164 9.20 -9.02 18.24
CA HIS A 164 8.52 -8.26 17.18
C HIS A 164 7.41 -7.38 17.74
N ARG A 165 6.43 -7.97 18.38
CA ARG A 165 5.26 -7.24 18.89
C ARG A 165 5.67 -6.14 19.87
N ALA A 166 6.51 -6.46 20.84
CA ALA A 166 6.97 -5.52 21.85
C ALA A 166 7.75 -4.33 21.25
N ALA A 167 8.50 -4.53 20.17
CA ALA A 167 9.23 -3.46 19.50
C ALA A 167 8.28 -2.48 18.79
N PHE A 168 7.26 -3.00 18.09
CA PHE A 168 6.27 -2.16 17.43
C PHE A 168 5.34 -1.46 18.44
N GLU A 169 4.99 -2.12 19.53
CA GLU A 169 4.22 -1.55 20.64
C GLU A 169 4.94 -0.35 21.29
N ARG A 170 6.26 -0.48 21.57
CA ARG A 170 7.04 0.64 22.12
C ARG A 170 7.03 1.86 21.21
N MET A 171 7.22 1.68 19.91
CA MET A 171 7.16 2.81 18.97
C MET A 171 5.73 3.39 18.89
N ALA A 172 4.69 2.56 18.91
CA ALA A 172 3.30 3.04 18.94
C ALA A 172 3.03 3.92 20.19
N ALA A 173 3.49 3.48 21.36
CA ALA A 173 3.39 4.26 22.59
C ALA A 173 4.18 5.57 22.51
N ALA A 174 5.38 5.55 21.94
CA ALA A 174 6.20 6.74 21.75
C ALA A 174 5.55 7.75 20.78
N LEU A 175 4.99 7.27 19.67
CA LEU A 175 4.24 8.12 18.73
C LEU A 175 3.01 8.77 19.39
N ALA A 176 2.25 7.98 20.15
CA ALA A 176 1.08 8.47 20.87
C ALA A 176 1.46 9.56 21.88
N ALA A 177 2.56 9.41 22.60
CA ALA A 177 3.04 10.37 23.59
C ALA A 177 3.43 11.73 22.98
N THR A 178 3.72 11.80 21.69
CA THR A 178 4.00 13.07 20.99
C THR A 178 2.75 13.94 20.82
N GLY A 179 1.55 13.37 20.86
CA GLY A 179 0.30 14.04 20.55
C GLY A 179 0.09 14.40 19.08
N ARG A 180 1.07 14.11 18.19
CA ARG A 180 0.94 14.35 16.75
C ARG A 180 0.21 13.17 16.07
N PRO A 181 -0.77 13.42 15.18
CA PRO A 181 -1.46 12.38 14.43
C PRO A 181 -0.54 11.84 13.33
N ILE A 182 0.09 10.69 13.58
CA ILE A 182 1.00 10.01 12.65
C ILE A 182 0.41 8.68 12.23
N VAL A 183 0.22 8.45 10.93
CA VAL A 183 -0.14 7.12 10.40
C VAL A 183 1.05 6.18 10.62
N TYR A 184 0.82 5.09 11.32
CA TYR A 184 1.85 4.14 11.67
C TYR A 184 1.73 2.87 10.82
N SER A 185 2.74 2.61 10.00
CA SER A 185 2.88 1.46 9.12
C SER A 185 3.87 0.45 9.70
N ILE A 186 3.37 -0.73 10.05
CA ILE A 186 4.13 -1.82 10.62
C ILE A 186 4.63 -2.73 9.50
N SER A 187 5.95 -2.80 9.30
CA SER A 187 6.56 -3.62 8.25
C SER A 187 7.41 -4.75 8.87
N GLU A 188 6.81 -5.95 8.98
CA GLU A 188 7.49 -7.14 9.48
C GLU A 188 7.34 -8.35 8.55
N TYR A 189 6.93 -8.11 7.31
CA TYR A 189 6.90 -9.07 6.19
C TYR A 189 5.96 -10.27 6.35
N GLY A 190 5.01 -10.23 7.27
CA GLY A 190 4.09 -11.32 7.58
C GLY A 190 4.72 -12.46 8.42
N SER A 191 5.89 -12.21 9.02
CA SER A 191 6.68 -13.26 9.70
C SER A 191 6.04 -13.76 10.98
N THR A 192 5.36 -12.88 11.72
CA THR A 192 4.70 -13.17 13.00
C THR A 192 3.18 -13.09 12.91
N ARG A 193 2.62 -13.15 11.70
CA ARG A 193 1.18 -13.00 11.46
C ARG A 193 0.66 -11.63 11.97
N PRO A 194 1.24 -10.51 11.50
CA PRO A 194 0.93 -9.17 12.03
C PRO A 194 -0.55 -8.81 11.93
N TRP A 195 -1.28 -9.38 11.00
CA TRP A 195 -2.73 -9.21 10.90
C TRP A 195 -3.49 -9.62 12.16
N GLU A 196 -2.93 -10.44 13.05
CA GLU A 196 -3.58 -10.89 14.29
C GLU A 196 -3.38 -9.92 15.47
N TRP A 197 -2.34 -9.07 15.41
CA TRP A 197 -2.00 -8.20 16.54
C TRP A 197 -1.71 -6.74 16.16
N ALA A 198 -1.21 -6.46 14.95
CA ALA A 198 -0.74 -5.13 14.58
C ALA A 198 -1.88 -4.10 14.51
N GLY A 199 -3.12 -4.54 14.28
CA GLY A 199 -4.29 -3.68 14.30
C GLY A 199 -4.56 -2.96 15.63
N GLU A 200 -3.96 -3.42 16.72
CA GLU A 200 -4.01 -2.75 18.02
C GLU A 200 -3.14 -1.48 18.05
N TYR A 201 -2.06 -1.44 17.25
CA TYR A 201 -1.01 -0.42 17.31
C TYR A 201 -0.89 0.42 16.04
N GLY A 202 -0.97 -0.22 14.87
CA GLY A 202 -0.73 0.39 13.57
C GLY A 202 -1.99 0.56 12.72
N HIS A 203 -1.88 1.37 11.67
CA HIS A 203 -2.95 1.66 10.71
C HIS A 203 -2.85 0.79 9.45
N LEU A 204 -1.69 0.24 9.18
CA LEU A 204 -1.45 -0.77 8.15
C LEU A 204 -0.29 -1.67 8.58
N TRP A 205 -0.29 -2.90 8.07
CA TRP A 205 0.72 -3.90 8.40
C TRP A 205 1.05 -4.78 7.20
N ARG A 206 2.35 -4.91 6.93
CA ARG A 206 2.87 -5.74 5.85
C ARG A 206 2.56 -7.21 6.10
N THR A 207 1.86 -7.82 5.16
CA THR A 207 1.43 -9.21 5.21
C THR A 207 2.36 -10.14 4.42
N THR A 208 3.32 -9.56 3.68
CA THR A 208 4.14 -10.27 2.70
C THR A 208 5.59 -9.78 2.71
N PRO A 209 6.56 -10.59 2.22
CA PRO A 209 7.86 -10.08 1.80
C PRO A 209 7.75 -9.02 0.70
N ASP A 210 8.87 -8.33 0.43
CA ASP A 210 8.92 -7.27 -0.56
C ASP A 210 8.49 -7.74 -1.95
N ILE A 211 7.74 -6.84 -2.62
CA ILE A 211 7.37 -6.97 -4.01
C ILE A 211 8.57 -6.71 -4.91
N GLY A 212 8.57 -7.34 -6.08
CA GLY A 212 9.47 -6.99 -7.16
C GLY A 212 8.69 -6.78 -8.45
N PRO A 213 9.25 -6.05 -9.42
CA PRO A 213 8.55 -5.65 -10.64
C PRO A 213 8.39 -6.83 -11.61
N SER A 214 7.62 -7.82 -11.21
CA SER A 214 7.29 -8.97 -12.06
C SER A 214 5.91 -9.54 -11.74
N TRP A 215 5.22 -10.00 -12.77
CA TRP A 215 3.91 -10.64 -12.61
C TRP A 215 3.92 -11.81 -11.62
N ARG A 216 5.00 -12.59 -11.60
CA ARG A 216 5.17 -13.68 -10.63
C ARG A 216 5.20 -13.17 -9.19
N SER A 217 5.85 -12.03 -8.97
CA SER A 217 5.88 -11.41 -7.64
C SER A 217 4.48 -10.94 -7.24
N VAL A 218 3.79 -10.20 -8.10
CA VAL A 218 2.39 -9.77 -7.87
C VAL A 218 1.52 -10.94 -7.46
N LEU A 219 1.48 -12.01 -8.26
CA LEU A 219 0.65 -13.18 -7.96
C LEU A 219 1.02 -13.90 -6.66
N ARG A 220 2.31 -13.96 -6.32
CA ARG A 220 2.77 -14.54 -5.06
C ARG A 220 2.23 -13.77 -3.85
N LEU A 221 2.20 -12.44 -3.92
CA LEU A 221 1.71 -11.60 -2.83
C LEU A 221 0.18 -11.65 -2.73
N VAL A 222 -0.51 -11.66 -3.86
CA VAL A 222 -1.97 -11.85 -3.93
C VAL A 222 -2.39 -13.19 -3.30
N ASP A 223 -1.68 -14.28 -3.59
CA ASP A 223 -1.99 -15.59 -3.01
C ASP A 223 -1.85 -15.60 -1.48
N ARG A 224 -0.97 -14.79 -0.93
CA ARG A 224 -0.78 -14.65 0.52
C ARG A 224 -1.88 -13.84 1.22
N GLN A 225 -2.72 -13.14 0.47
CA GLN A 225 -3.87 -12.41 1.03
C GLN A 225 -5.08 -13.30 1.31
N HIS A 226 -5.03 -14.57 0.89
CA HIS A 226 -6.15 -15.49 1.11
C HIS A 226 -6.45 -15.69 2.61
N GLY A 227 -7.71 -15.47 2.99
CA GLY A 227 -8.19 -15.60 4.37
C GLY A 227 -7.82 -14.43 5.29
N LEU A 228 -7.20 -13.35 4.77
CA LEU A 228 -6.83 -12.18 5.57
C LEU A 228 -7.91 -11.09 5.61
N ALA A 229 -8.96 -11.18 4.80
CA ALA A 229 -9.99 -10.14 4.68
C ALA A 229 -10.62 -9.75 6.02
N ARG A 230 -10.80 -10.70 6.93
CA ARG A 230 -11.41 -10.48 8.26
C ARG A 230 -10.60 -9.59 9.20
N TYR A 231 -9.33 -9.33 8.89
CA TYR A 231 -8.45 -8.54 9.74
C TYR A 231 -8.33 -7.09 9.30
N ALA A 232 -8.74 -6.76 8.06
CA ALA A 232 -8.68 -5.42 7.51
C ALA A 232 -10.05 -4.72 7.58
N GLY A 233 -10.01 -3.40 7.75
CA GLY A 233 -11.18 -2.54 7.75
C GLY A 233 -10.80 -1.09 8.06
N PRO A 234 -11.78 -0.18 8.18
CA PRO A 234 -11.51 1.22 8.48
C PRO A 234 -10.59 1.39 9.69
N GLY A 235 -9.52 2.14 9.51
CA GLY A 235 -8.50 2.37 10.53
C GLY A 235 -7.41 1.30 10.62
N GLY A 236 -7.49 0.19 9.85
CA GLY A 236 -6.48 -0.87 9.89
C GLY A 236 -6.46 -1.74 8.62
N TRP A 237 -5.32 -1.81 7.90
CA TRP A 237 -5.26 -2.36 6.55
C TRP A 237 -4.17 -3.41 6.39
N ASN A 238 -4.52 -4.53 5.76
CA ASN A 238 -3.53 -5.49 5.24
C ASN A 238 -2.74 -4.83 4.11
N ASP A 239 -1.43 -4.86 4.22
CA ASP A 239 -0.52 -4.27 3.23
C ASP A 239 0.27 -5.37 2.52
N PRO A 240 -0.06 -5.70 1.26
CA PRO A 240 0.71 -6.64 0.46
C PRO A 240 1.95 -6.04 -0.18
N ASP A 241 2.36 -4.83 0.19
CA ASP A 241 3.43 -4.00 -0.35
C ASP A 241 2.98 -3.03 -1.46
N MET A 242 3.92 -2.23 -1.94
CA MET A 242 3.74 -1.11 -2.85
C MET A 242 3.28 -1.53 -4.25
N LEU A 243 2.94 -0.55 -5.07
CA LEU A 243 2.65 -0.72 -6.48
C LEU A 243 3.95 -0.69 -7.31
N GLU A 244 4.07 -1.65 -8.23
CA GLU A 244 5.13 -1.68 -9.26
C GLU A 244 4.64 -1.13 -10.61
N VAL A 245 3.52 -0.42 -10.62
CA VAL A 245 2.94 0.21 -11.80
C VAL A 245 3.91 1.27 -12.34
N GLY A 246 4.30 1.15 -13.60
CA GLY A 246 5.27 2.04 -14.24
C GLY A 246 6.74 1.66 -14.07
N ASN A 247 7.06 0.67 -13.24
CA ASN A 247 8.40 0.10 -13.15
C ASN A 247 8.67 -0.91 -14.26
N ARG A 248 9.94 -1.05 -14.66
CA ARG A 248 10.34 -2.05 -15.66
C ARG A 248 10.08 -3.46 -15.13
N GLY A 249 9.50 -4.34 -15.98
CA GLY A 249 9.27 -5.74 -15.66
C GLY A 249 7.79 -6.12 -15.56
N LEU A 250 6.88 -5.14 -15.55
CA LEU A 250 5.45 -5.33 -15.77
C LEU A 250 5.03 -4.66 -17.07
N GLY A 251 4.31 -5.40 -17.92
CA GLY A 251 3.63 -4.83 -19.06
C GLY A 251 2.39 -4.03 -18.66
N GLU A 252 1.78 -3.35 -19.64
CA GLU A 252 0.59 -2.51 -19.39
C GLU A 252 -0.56 -3.30 -18.76
N LEU A 253 -0.94 -4.45 -19.35
CA LEU A 253 -2.02 -5.29 -18.83
C LEU A 253 -1.71 -5.82 -17.44
N GLU A 254 -0.47 -6.18 -17.18
CA GLU A 254 -0.04 -6.63 -15.86
C GLU A 254 -0.10 -5.50 -14.83
N SER A 255 0.32 -4.29 -15.22
CA SER A 255 0.24 -3.10 -14.37
C SER A 255 -1.21 -2.73 -14.04
N ARG A 256 -2.10 -2.79 -15.04
CA ARG A 256 -3.54 -2.58 -14.86
C ARG A 256 -4.14 -3.62 -13.93
N SER A 257 -3.84 -4.89 -14.18
CA SER A 257 -4.33 -5.99 -13.34
C SER A 257 -3.78 -5.93 -11.91
N HIS A 258 -2.54 -5.51 -11.74
CA HIS A 258 -1.92 -5.28 -10.44
C HIS A 258 -2.66 -4.19 -9.64
N LEU A 259 -2.93 -3.03 -10.26
CA LEU A 259 -3.70 -1.96 -9.62
C LEU A 259 -5.12 -2.41 -9.23
N MET A 260 -5.81 -3.12 -10.16
CA MET A 260 -7.15 -3.65 -9.89
C MET A 260 -7.17 -4.68 -8.76
N LEU A 261 -6.15 -5.54 -8.66
CA LEU A 261 -6.01 -6.51 -7.57
C LEU A 261 -5.80 -5.80 -6.23
N TRP A 262 -4.94 -4.76 -6.16
CA TRP A 262 -4.76 -3.96 -4.94
C TRP A 262 -6.05 -3.22 -4.57
N ALA A 263 -6.77 -2.69 -5.55
CA ALA A 263 -8.09 -2.11 -5.30
C ALA A 263 -9.08 -3.14 -4.75
N MET A 264 -9.13 -4.35 -5.30
CA MET A 264 -9.98 -5.43 -4.78
C MET A 264 -9.60 -5.84 -3.36
N LEU A 265 -8.30 -5.83 -3.04
CA LEU A 265 -7.77 -6.19 -1.72
C LEU A 265 -7.96 -5.07 -0.67
N ALA A 266 -8.51 -3.91 -1.01
CA ALA A 266 -8.50 -2.73 -0.14
C ALA A 266 -7.09 -2.45 0.41
N ALA A 267 -6.07 -2.69 -0.40
CA ALA A 267 -4.67 -2.50 -0.02
C ALA A 267 -4.28 -1.03 -0.10
N PRO A 268 -3.33 -0.58 0.74
CA PRO A 268 -2.68 0.71 0.55
C PRO A 268 -2.11 0.85 -0.87
N LEU A 269 -2.26 2.02 -1.48
CA LEU A 269 -1.78 2.28 -2.84
C LEU A 269 -0.57 3.24 -2.80
N PHE A 270 0.61 2.69 -2.60
CA PHE A 270 1.86 3.46 -2.68
C PHE A 270 2.57 3.19 -4.00
N ALA A 271 2.62 4.21 -4.87
CA ALA A 271 3.39 4.15 -6.10
C ALA A 271 4.88 4.07 -5.80
N GLY A 272 5.60 3.19 -6.50
CA GLY A 272 7.04 2.95 -6.30
C GLY A 272 7.90 3.28 -7.53
N ASN A 273 7.33 3.96 -8.53
CA ASN A 273 8.01 4.35 -9.77
C ASN A 273 8.54 5.79 -9.72
N ASP A 274 9.30 6.19 -10.73
CA ASP A 274 9.70 7.59 -10.93
C ASP A 274 8.56 8.39 -11.53
N LEU A 275 7.87 9.17 -10.70
CA LEU A 275 6.72 9.97 -11.13
C LEU A 275 7.10 11.13 -12.04
N ARG A 276 8.34 11.62 -11.97
CA ARG A 276 8.86 12.75 -12.76
C ARG A 276 8.93 12.43 -14.25
N THR A 277 9.05 11.15 -14.58
CA THR A 277 9.22 10.64 -15.95
C THR A 277 8.19 9.60 -16.33
N MET A 278 7.11 9.47 -15.55
CA MET A 278 6.07 8.50 -15.87
C MET A 278 5.36 8.84 -17.16
N THR A 279 4.99 7.81 -17.91
CA THR A 279 4.23 7.97 -19.15
C THR A 279 2.79 8.40 -18.85
N GLU A 280 2.14 9.04 -19.84
CA GLU A 280 0.71 9.36 -19.77
C GLU A 280 -0.15 8.13 -19.47
N GLN A 281 0.22 6.99 -20.01
CA GLN A 281 -0.41 5.70 -19.74
C GLN A 281 -0.28 5.29 -18.26
N THR A 282 0.90 5.40 -17.67
CA THR A 282 1.13 5.13 -16.24
C THR A 282 0.32 6.08 -15.37
N ARG A 283 0.30 7.38 -15.74
CA ARG A 283 -0.54 8.39 -15.09
C ARG A 283 -2.01 7.99 -15.13
N GLY A 284 -2.53 7.64 -16.31
CA GLY A 284 -3.92 7.22 -16.50
C GLY A 284 -4.28 5.96 -15.70
N LEU A 285 -3.33 5.02 -15.51
CA LEU A 285 -3.52 3.88 -14.61
C LEU A 285 -3.68 4.35 -13.16
N LEU A 286 -2.69 5.09 -12.64
CA LEU A 286 -2.64 5.49 -11.22
C LEU A 286 -3.79 6.42 -10.82
N THR A 287 -4.31 7.21 -11.76
CA THR A 287 -5.42 8.16 -11.51
C THR A 287 -6.79 7.67 -12.00
N HIS A 288 -6.93 6.38 -12.32
CA HIS A 288 -8.17 5.85 -12.88
C HIS A 288 -9.33 5.88 -11.88
N ALA A 289 -10.25 6.84 -12.04
CA ALA A 289 -11.30 7.14 -11.07
C ALA A 289 -12.15 5.93 -10.66
N GLY A 290 -12.55 5.08 -11.63
CA GLY A 290 -13.37 3.89 -11.34
C GLY A 290 -12.66 2.86 -10.48
N VAL A 291 -11.35 2.63 -10.68
CA VAL A 291 -10.55 1.70 -9.87
C VAL A 291 -10.30 2.28 -8.49
N LEU A 292 -9.99 3.58 -8.41
CA LEU A 292 -9.78 4.27 -7.14
C LEU A 292 -11.07 4.33 -6.30
N ALA A 293 -12.23 4.52 -6.91
CA ALA A 293 -13.53 4.46 -6.22
C ALA A 293 -13.76 3.09 -5.56
N ILE A 294 -13.34 2.00 -6.19
CA ILE A 294 -13.38 0.68 -5.57
C ILE A 294 -12.37 0.59 -4.42
N SER A 295 -11.11 1.02 -4.64
CA SER A 295 -10.08 1.00 -3.61
C SER A 295 -10.51 1.74 -2.34
N GLN A 296 -11.07 2.95 -2.52
CA GLN A 296 -11.40 3.91 -1.46
C GLN A 296 -12.85 3.82 -0.97
N ASP A 297 -13.56 2.74 -1.29
CA ASP A 297 -14.93 2.54 -0.82
C ASP A 297 -15.02 2.53 0.70
N SER A 298 -15.96 3.33 1.25
CA SER A 298 -16.09 3.62 2.68
C SER A 298 -16.49 2.42 3.53
N LEU A 299 -17.08 1.36 2.94
CA LEU A 299 -17.33 0.10 3.67
C LEU A 299 -16.02 -0.56 4.13
N GLY A 300 -14.92 -0.29 3.44
CA GLY A 300 -13.57 -0.70 3.83
C GLY A 300 -13.34 -2.21 3.86
N ARG A 301 -14.20 -3.02 3.25
CA ARG A 301 -14.01 -4.48 3.23
C ARG A 301 -12.99 -4.90 2.19
N GLN A 302 -12.09 -5.78 2.57
CA GLN A 302 -11.17 -6.43 1.63
C GLN A 302 -11.92 -7.48 0.83
N GLY A 303 -11.66 -7.53 -0.49
CA GLY A 303 -12.20 -8.56 -1.37
C GLY A 303 -11.47 -9.90 -1.23
N GLU A 304 -12.18 -10.95 -1.61
CA GLU A 304 -11.70 -12.34 -1.54
C GLU A 304 -11.85 -13.05 -2.88
N ARG A 305 -10.99 -14.03 -3.12
CA ARG A 305 -11.14 -14.96 -4.23
C ARG A 305 -12.22 -15.98 -3.88
N ILE A 306 -13.34 -15.93 -4.61
CA ILE A 306 -14.51 -16.77 -4.34
C ILE A 306 -14.54 -18.04 -5.20
N ALA A 307 -13.86 -18.05 -6.35
CA ALA A 307 -13.80 -19.22 -7.22
C ALA A 307 -12.52 -19.25 -8.08
N ARG A 308 -12.21 -20.44 -8.57
CA ARG A 308 -11.12 -20.66 -9.52
C ARG A 308 -11.50 -21.75 -10.51
N PHE A 309 -11.39 -21.43 -11.80
CA PHE A 309 -11.65 -22.33 -12.93
C PHE A 309 -10.37 -22.44 -13.76
N GLY A 310 -9.56 -23.45 -13.48
CA GLY A 310 -8.25 -23.61 -14.09
C GLY A 310 -7.32 -22.43 -13.79
N ARG A 311 -7.13 -21.56 -14.77
CA ARG A 311 -6.30 -20.34 -14.64
C ARG A 311 -7.10 -19.06 -14.46
N VAL A 312 -8.42 -19.13 -14.48
CA VAL A 312 -9.31 -17.99 -14.26
C VAL A 312 -9.75 -17.97 -12.80
N GLU A 313 -9.57 -16.83 -12.14
CA GLU A 313 -10.00 -16.57 -10.78
C GLU A 313 -11.14 -15.57 -10.77
N VAL A 314 -12.09 -15.77 -9.86
CA VAL A 314 -13.17 -14.84 -9.59
C VAL A 314 -12.99 -14.27 -8.19
N TRP A 315 -12.99 -12.96 -8.12
CA TRP A 315 -12.86 -12.17 -6.90
C TRP A 315 -14.14 -11.43 -6.64
N ARG A 316 -14.51 -11.26 -5.37
CA ARG A 316 -15.68 -10.50 -4.93
C ARG A 316 -15.27 -9.56 -3.81
N ARG A 317 -15.69 -8.31 -3.91
CA ARG A 317 -15.55 -7.30 -2.86
C ARG A 317 -16.89 -6.62 -2.61
N GLU A 318 -17.33 -6.58 -1.36
CA GLU A 318 -18.49 -5.78 -0.96
C GLU A 318 -18.13 -4.32 -0.92
N LEU A 319 -19.02 -3.47 -1.42
CA LEU A 319 -18.91 -2.01 -1.46
C LEU A 319 -20.10 -1.39 -0.75
N SER A 320 -19.96 -0.14 -0.32
CA SER A 320 -21.05 0.63 0.30
C SER A 320 -22.29 0.78 -0.60
N GLY A 321 -22.11 0.74 -1.92
CA GLY A 321 -23.18 0.84 -2.93
C GLY A 321 -23.30 -0.39 -3.84
N GLY A 322 -22.95 -1.60 -3.38
CA GLY A 322 -23.06 -2.82 -4.17
C GLY A 322 -21.90 -3.79 -4.03
N VAL A 323 -21.49 -4.40 -5.13
CA VAL A 323 -20.44 -5.42 -5.18
C VAL A 323 -19.51 -5.15 -6.36
N ALA A 324 -18.22 -5.34 -6.17
CA ALA A 324 -17.26 -5.45 -7.26
C ALA A 324 -16.91 -6.93 -7.50
N TYR A 325 -16.91 -7.33 -8.77
CA TYR A 325 -16.42 -8.63 -9.22
C TYR A 325 -15.20 -8.44 -10.10
N GLY A 326 -14.12 -9.14 -9.76
CA GLY A 326 -12.91 -9.20 -10.55
C GLY A 326 -12.76 -10.57 -11.20
N VAL A 327 -12.52 -10.63 -12.50
CA VAL A 327 -12.20 -11.87 -13.21
C VAL A 327 -10.79 -11.79 -13.75
N LEU A 328 -9.88 -12.57 -13.18
CA LEU A 328 -8.45 -12.57 -13.48
C LEU A 328 -8.07 -13.81 -14.27
N ASN A 329 -7.49 -13.62 -15.45
CA ASN A 329 -6.79 -14.69 -16.17
C ASN A 329 -5.32 -14.74 -15.74
N ARG A 330 -4.95 -15.65 -14.86
CA ARG A 330 -3.54 -15.86 -14.44
C ARG A 330 -2.71 -16.59 -15.50
N GLY A 331 -3.37 -17.14 -16.51
CA GLY A 331 -2.75 -17.98 -17.54
C GLY A 331 -1.98 -17.19 -18.59
N ARG A 332 -1.29 -17.94 -19.45
CA ARG A 332 -0.60 -17.41 -20.62
C ARG A 332 -1.42 -17.42 -21.89
N ARG A 333 -2.56 -18.13 -21.89
CA ARG A 333 -3.48 -18.22 -23.03
C ARG A 333 -4.69 -17.34 -22.76
N GLU A 334 -5.15 -16.70 -23.80
CA GLU A 334 -6.41 -15.96 -23.80
C GLU A 334 -7.59 -16.90 -23.60
N THR A 335 -8.64 -16.40 -22.99
CA THR A 335 -9.98 -16.99 -22.94
C THR A 335 -11.00 -15.88 -23.19
N SER A 336 -12.28 -16.17 -23.10
CA SER A 336 -13.29 -15.15 -23.28
C SER A 336 -14.41 -15.27 -22.27
N LEU A 337 -15.06 -14.15 -22.06
CA LEU A 337 -16.24 -13.97 -21.24
C LEU A 337 -17.45 -13.69 -22.13
N GLU A 338 -18.63 -14.00 -21.64
CA GLU A 338 -19.90 -13.64 -22.25
C GLU A 338 -20.84 -13.10 -21.17
N VAL A 339 -21.73 -12.20 -21.54
CA VAL A 339 -22.87 -11.81 -20.71
C VAL A 339 -24.06 -12.67 -21.13
N ARG A 340 -24.58 -13.47 -20.21
CA ARG A 340 -25.68 -14.39 -20.46
C ARG A 340 -26.57 -14.47 -19.23
N ASP A 341 -27.88 -14.33 -19.43
CA ASP A 341 -28.90 -14.52 -18.38
C ASP A 341 -28.57 -13.78 -17.08
N ASP A 342 -28.22 -12.47 -17.18
CA ASP A 342 -27.82 -11.62 -16.06
C ASP A 342 -26.60 -12.15 -15.26
N ALA A 343 -25.68 -12.79 -15.94
CA ALA A 343 -24.44 -13.29 -15.37
C ALA A 343 -23.26 -13.08 -16.31
N LEU A 344 -22.07 -12.97 -15.72
CA LEU A 344 -20.82 -13.09 -16.45
C LEU A 344 -20.43 -14.57 -16.50
N VAL A 345 -20.21 -15.06 -17.70
CA VAL A 345 -19.98 -16.49 -17.98
C VAL A 345 -18.61 -16.64 -18.68
N LEU A 346 -17.84 -17.63 -18.25
CA LEU A 346 -16.61 -18.03 -18.92
C LEU A 346 -16.94 -18.85 -20.18
N SER A 347 -16.15 -18.72 -21.21
CA SER A 347 -16.20 -19.60 -22.38
C SER A 347 -16.24 -21.08 -21.95
N GLY A 348 -17.22 -21.83 -22.45
CA GLY A 348 -17.52 -23.16 -21.96
C GLY A 348 -18.67 -23.26 -20.93
N GLY A 349 -19.37 -22.14 -20.66
CA GLY A 349 -20.64 -22.12 -19.93
C GLY A 349 -20.52 -22.05 -18.39
N LYS A 350 -19.35 -21.81 -17.82
CA LYS A 350 -19.20 -21.64 -16.36
C LYS A 350 -19.65 -20.24 -15.93
N VAL A 351 -20.69 -20.16 -15.13
CA VAL A 351 -21.14 -18.91 -14.49
C VAL A 351 -20.09 -18.47 -13.48
N LEU A 352 -19.66 -17.21 -13.60
CA LEU A 352 -18.62 -16.61 -12.76
C LEU A 352 -19.22 -15.75 -11.65
N CYS A 353 -20.11 -14.82 -12.02
CA CYS A 353 -20.80 -13.94 -11.09
C CYS A 353 -22.12 -13.44 -11.66
N PRO A 354 -23.11 -13.11 -10.80
CA PRO A 354 -24.33 -12.45 -11.21
C PRO A 354 -24.04 -10.99 -11.60
N LEU A 355 -24.89 -10.41 -12.43
CA LEU A 355 -24.85 -9.02 -12.87
C LEU A 355 -26.20 -8.36 -12.58
N ALA A 356 -26.20 -7.19 -11.96
CA ALA A 356 -27.38 -6.32 -11.93
C ALA A 356 -27.58 -5.64 -13.29
N ALA A 357 -28.78 -5.09 -13.52
CA ALA A 357 -29.14 -4.43 -14.78
C ALA A 357 -28.19 -3.33 -15.19
N ASP A 358 -27.70 -2.58 -14.21
CA ASP A 358 -26.85 -1.41 -14.32
C ASP A 358 -25.38 -1.70 -13.97
N SER A 359 -24.98 -2.98 -14.05
CA SER A 359 -23.56 -3.34 -13.89
C SER A 359 -22.69 -2.69 -14.96
N VAL A 360 -21.56 -2.13 -14.55
CA VAL A 360 -20.61 -1.45 -15.43
C VAL A 360 -19.23 -2.12 -15.43
N ASP A 361 -18.59 -2.14 -16.58
CA ASP A 361 -17.15 -2.40 -16.67
C ASP A 361 -16.41 -1.20 -16.08
N VAL A 362 -15.70 -1.41 -14.99
CA VAL A 362 -15.04 -0.34 -14.23
C VAL A 362 -14.00 0.40 -15.06
N TRP A 363 -13.34 -0.31 -15.98
CA TRP A 363 -12.30 0.30 -16.80
C TRP A 363 -12.85 1.23 -17.88
N SER A 364 -13.88 0.82 -18.59
CA SER A 364 -14.47 1.62 -19.66
C SER A 364 -15.60 2.55 -19.21
N GLY A 365 -16.16 2.30 -18.02
CA GLY A 365 -17.37 2.96 -17.55
C GLY A 365 -18.65 2.57 -18.31
N GLN A 366 -18.57 1.60 -19.24
CA GLN A 366 -19.69 1.20 -20.08
C GLN A 366 -20.55 0.13 -19.40
N PRO A 367 -21.88 0.14 -19.62
CA PRO A 367 -22.74 -0.92 -19.14
C PRO A 367 -22.29 -2.29 -19.68
N VAL A 368 -22.20 -3.27 -18.80
CA VAL A 368 -21.73 -4.62 -19.19
C VAL A 368 -22.73 -5.30 -20.12
N ARG A 369 -24.04 -5.02 -19.98
CA ARG A 369 -25.11 -5.56 -20.83
C ARG A 369 -25.04 -5.09 -22.29
N ASP A 370 -24.43 -3.93 -22.55
CA ASP A 370 -24.30 -3.40 -23.91
C ASP A 370 -23.17 -4.10 -24.69
N ARG A 371 -22.36 -4.92 -24.03
CA ARG A 371 -21.33 -5.72 -24.68
C ARG A 371 -21.97 -6.87 -25.45
N LYS A 372 -21.92 -6.78 -26.77
CA LYS A 372 -22.35 -7.85 -27.67
C LYS A 372 -21.21 -8.80 -27.97
N GLY A 373 -21.52 -10.13 -27.94
CA GLY A 373 -20.57 -11.17 -28.32
C GLY A 373 -19.55 -11.49 -27.24
N MET A 374 -18.45 -12.11 -27.68
CA MET A 374 -17.38 -12.58 -26.80
C MET A 374 -16.54 -11.41 -26.32
N TRP A 375 -16.32 -11.35 -25.01
CA TRP A 375 -15.41 -10.41 -24.37
C TRP A 375 -14.06 -11.08 -24.12
N PRO A 376 -13.00 -10.74 -24.87
CA PRO A 376 -11.70 -11.38 -24.68
C PRO A 376 -11.16 -11.08 -23.27
N LEU A 377 -10.66 -12.12 -22.61
CA LEU A 377 -9.93 -12.06 -21.36
C LEU A 377 -8.49 -12.49 -21.65
N ARG A 378 -7.65 -11.53 -21.97
CA ARG A 378 -6.27 -11.77 -22.42
C ARG A 378 -5.42 -12.43 -21.33
N SER A 379 -4.24 -12.91 -21.69
CA SER A 379 -3.24 -13.40 -20.74
C SER A 379 -2.92 -12.31 -19.70
N ARG A 380 -2.98 -12.67 -18.41
CA ARG A 380 -2.65 -11.79 -17.26
C ARG A 380 -3.55 -10.57 -17.11
N GLU A 381 -4.70 -10.58 -17.77
CA GLU A 381 -5.69 -9.52 -17.69
C GLU A 381 -6.68 -9.78 -16.56
N MET A 382 -7.06 -8.70 -15.87
CA MET A 382 -8.20 -8.65 -14.98
C MET A 382 -9.28 -7.76 -15.59
N VAL A 383 -10.49 -8.26 -15.61
CA VAL A 383 -11.71 -7.49 -15.87
C VAL A 383 -12.36 -7.20 -14.52
N LEU A 384 -12.81 -5.97 -14.33
CA LEU A 384 -13.42 -5.52 -13.08
C LEU A 384 -14.80 -4.95 -13.37
N VAL A 385 -15.83 -5.56 -12.78
CA VAL A 385 -17.22 -5.16 -12.93
C VAL A 385 -17.74 -4.65 -11.59
N ARG A 386 -18.39 -3.50 -11.59
CA ARG A 386 -19.17 -3.00 -10.47
C ARG A 386 -20.63 -3.27 -10.71
N SER A 387 -21.27 -3.95 -9.76
CA SER A 387 -22.70 -4.27 -9.75
C SER A 387 -23.33 -3.53 -8.57
N PRO A 388 -24.16 -2.50 -8.81
CA PRO A 388 -24.84 -1.78 -7.74
C PRO A 388 -25.78 -2.70 -6.96
N SER A 389 -26.12 -2.29 -5.71
CA SER A 389 -27.22 -2.91 -4.97
C SER A 389 -28.53 -2.51 -5.66
N GLY A 390 -29.36 -3.48 -5.97
CA GLY A 390 -30.73 -3.23 -6.46
C GLY A 390 -31.61 -2.59 -5.39
#